data_5067521fef45f3db15e158f97c9073e7
#
_entry.id   5067521fef45f3db15e158f97c9073e7
#
_cell.length_a   1.000
_cell.length_b   1.000
_cell.length_c   1.000
_cell.angle_alpha   90.00
_cell.angle_beta   90.00
_cell.angle_gamma   90.00
#
_symmetry.space_group_name_H-M   'P 1'
#
loop_
_entity.id
_entity.type
_entity.pdbx_description
1 polymer ?
#
loop_
_entity_poly.entity_id
_entity_poly.type
_entity_poly.pdbx_seq_one_letter_code
_entity_poly.pdbx_strand_id
1 'polypeptide(L)'
;MTTRTILLAAVLGATVATGCAQESPPVASSPADTIRVLAYNIHHGEGMDSVVDLVRIADLIASVEPDLVALQEVDSVARRTGGVDQAAELARRTGLDGRFGSFMPYQGGSYGMAVLSRLPVVEARNLRLPDGEEPRSALSVTVRLPNSGARLRFVGIHFYRTDAERIAQARSLEDQLEADPLPTVLAGDFNSRPGSEVMDHLAGGWTVVEKGPDAFTFPSWAPDHEIDFVVMRPGPVFEVLAERVLDEPVASDHRPVLVDLVVRR
;
A
#
# COMPACT_ATOMS: atom_id res chain seq x y z
N MET A 1 73.24 -33.59 -69.13
CA MET A 1 72.29 -34.27 -68.28
C MET A 1 71.89 -33.28 -67.21
N THR A 2 70.77 -32.61 -67.40
CA THR A 2 70.31 -31.50 -66.55
C THR A 2 68.96 -31.91 -65.90
N THR A 3 69.01 -32.12 -64.60
CA THR A 3 67.88 -32.52 -63.78
C THR A 3 67.10 -31.29 -63.37
N ARG A 4 65.83 -31.14 -63.74
CA ARG A 4 64.94 -30.10 -63.34
C ARG A 4 64.19 -30.53 -62.05
N THR A 5 64.36 -29.76 -61.00
CA THR A 5 63.58 -29.88 -59.73
C THR A 5 62.32 -29.10 -59.85
N ILE A 6 61.19 -29.76 -59.62
CA ILE A 6 59.85 -29.11 -59.55
C ILE A 6 59.55 -28.80 -58.08
N LEU A 7 59.34 -27.51 -57.75
CA LEU A 7 58.88 -27.09 -56.46
C LEU A 7 57.34 -27.14 -56.45
N LEU A 8 56.79 -27.88 -55.53
CA LEU A 8 55.35 -27.93 -55.27
C LEU A 8 55.01 -26.91 -54.16
N ALA A 9 54.25 -25.85 -54.49
CA ALA A 9 53.76 -24.88 -53.53
C ALA A 9 52.43 -25.35 -52.91
N ALA A 10 52.41 -25.61 -51.62
CA ALA A 10 51.21 -25.93 -50.89
C ALA A 10 50.50 -24.61 -50.46
N VAL A 11 49.29 -24.41 -50.97
CA VAL A 11 48.41 -23.28 -50.54
C VAL A 11 47.57 -23.73 -49.31
N LEU A 12 47.87 -23.16 -48.13
CA LEU A 12 47.05 -23.34 -46.95
C LEU A 12 45.84 -22.41 -47.08
N GLY A 13 44.66 -22.95 -47.29
CA GLY A 13 43.41 -22.23 -47.20
C GLY A 13 42.97 -22.05 -45.74
N ALA A 14 42.98 -20.84 -45.24
CA ALA A 14 42.40 -20.50 -43.93
C ALA A 14 40.89 -20.34 -44.07
N THR A 15 40.11 -21.26 -43.52
CA THR A 15 38.65 -21.15 -43.35
C THR A 15 38.33 -20.24 -42.16
N VAL A 16 37.87 -19.04 -42.42
CA VAL A 16 37.30 -18.14 -41.38
C VAL A 16 35.89 -18.65 -41.06
N ALA A 17 35.74 -19.26 -39.91
CA ALA A 17 34.42 -19.58 -39.37
C ALA A 17 33.77 -18.31 -38.83
N THR A 18 32.84 -17.75 -39.59
CA THR A 18 31.92 -16.69 -39.13
C THR A 18 30.95 -17.30 -38.12
N GLY A 19 31.23 -17.15 -36.84
CA GLY A 19 30.29 -17.47 -35.77
C GLY A 19 29.12 -16.47 -35.81
N CYS A 20 27.94 -16.92 -36.23
CA CYS A 20 26.70 -16.17 -36.00
C CYS A 20 26.45 -16.13 -34.49
N ALA A 21 26.68 -14.99 -33.89
CA ALA A 21 26.17 -14.72 -32.54
C ALA A 21 24.64 -14.77 -32.60
N GLN A 22 24.07 -15.81 -32.02
CA GLN A 22 22.63 -15.96 -31.89
C GLN A 22 22.19 -14.95 -30.83
N GLU A 23 21.63 -13.82 -31.25
CA GLU A 23 20.98 -12.89 -30.32
C GLU A 23 19.86 -13.66 -29.62
N SER A 24 19.96 -13.74 -28.29
CA SER A 24 18.88 -14.26 -27.47
C SER A 24 17.64 -13.40 -27.72
N PRO A 25 16.43 -13.98 -27.93
CA PRO A 25 15.22 -13.20 -28.10
C PRO A 25 15.03 -12.28 -26.88
N PRO A 26 14.55 -11.05 -27.07
CA PRO A 26 14.29 -10.16 -25.98
C PRO A 26 13.34 -10.85 -25.00
N VAL A 27 13.75 -10.93 -23.73
CA VAL A 27 12.87 -11.42 -22.66
C VAL A 27 11.64 -10.54 -22.67
N ALA A 28 10.49 -11.11 -23.03
CA ALA A 28 9.24 -10.41 -23.01
C ALA A 28 9.03 -9.86 -21.59
N SER A 29 9.03 -8.55 -21.43
CA SER A 29 8.74 -7.91 -20.15
C SER A 29 7.33 -8.34 -19.76
N SER A 30 7.17 -9.01 -18.61
CA SER A 30 5.83 -9.26 -18.08
C SER A 30 5.08 -7.93 -17.98
N PRO A 31 3.78 -7.93 -18.27
CA PRO A 31 2.99 -6.71 -18.15
C PRO A 31 3.13 -6.16 -16.73
N ALA A 32 3.21 -4.84 -16.61
CA ALA A 32 3.27 -4.17 -15.32
C ALA A 32 2.01 -4.49 -14.50
N ASP A 33 2.15 -4.57 -13.18
CA ASP A 33 1.00 -4.72 -12.30
C ASP A 33 0.41 -3.34 -12.00
N THR A 34 -0.90 -3.19 -12.20
CA THR A 34 -1.64 -2.02 -11.75
C THR A 34 -2.46 -2.40 -10.54
N ILE A 35 -2.43 -1.58 -9.50
CA ILE A 35 -3.19 -1.78 -8.27
C ILE A 35 -3.93 -0.50 -7.90
N ARG A 36 -5.13 -0.66 -7.35
CA ARG A 36 -5.95 0.41 -6.80
C ARG A 36 -5.95 0.33 -5.28
N VAL A 37 -5.51 1.40 -4.63
CA VAL A 37 -5.36 1.51 -3.17
C VAL A 37 -6.40 2.48 -2.63
N LEU A 38 -7.10 2.10 -1.56
CA LEU A 38 -8.01 2.96 -0.81
C LEU A 38 -7.50 3.10 0.63
N ALA A 39 -7.36 4.33 1.12
CA ALA A 39 -7.17 4.65 2.53
C ALA A 39 -8.44 5.32 3.05
N TYR A 40 -9.01 4.81 4.15
CA TYR A 40 -10.26 5.35 4.70
C TYR A 40 -10.37 5.15 6.21
N ASN A 41 -10.30 6.23 6.98
CA ASN A 41 -10.71 6.22 8.37
C ASN A 41 -12.25 6.17 8.40
N ILE A 42 -12.82 5.09 8.96
CA ILE A 42 -14.26 4.82 8.91
C ILE A 42 -15.00 5.26 10.18
N HIS A 43 -14.31 5.89 11.14
CA HIS A 43 -14.91 6.34 12.40
C HIS A 43 -15.79 5.24 13.03
N HIS A 44 -15.27 4.03 13.19
CA HIS A 44 -15.99 2.82 13.63
C HIS A 44 -17.35 2.58 12.95
N GLY A 45 -17.47 3.05 11.70
CA GLY A 45 -18.70 2.94 10.90
C GLY A 45 -19.79 3.97 11.26
N GLU A 46 -19.55 4.86 12.23
CA GLU A 46 -20.49 5.93 12.58
C GLU A 46 -20.34 7.11 11.62
N GLY A 47 -21.42 7.41 10.92
CA GLY A 47 -21.48 8.54 10.01
C GLY A 47 -21.73 9.87 10.73
N MET A 48 -21.67 10.96 9.97
CA MET A 48 -21.98 12.32 10.44
C MET A 48 -23.43 12.50 10.87
N ASP A 49 -24.28 11.53 10.56
CA ASP A 49 -25.66 11.39 11.01
C ASP A 49 -25.80 10.61 12.34
N SER A 50 -24.68 10.25 12.99
CA SER A 50 -24.61 9.45 14.21
C SER A 50 -25.21 8.04 14.05
N VAL A 51 -25.20 7.49 12.84
CA VAL A 51 -25.66 6.13 12.54
C VAL A 51 -24.47 5.25 12.21
N VAL A 52 -24.32 4.13 12.94
CA VAL A 52 -23.33 3.09 12.59
C VAL A 52 -23.90 2.27 11.43
N ASP A 53 -23.32 2.44 10.23
CA ASP A 53 -23.78 1.81 8.99
C ASP A 53 -22.65 1.22 8.16
N LEU A 54 -22.36 -0.06 8.38
CA LEU A 54 -21.35 -0.80 7.60
C LEU A 54 -21.79 -1.14 6.18
N VAL A 55 -23.09 -1.05 5.86
CA VAL A 55 -23.57 -1.22 4.48
C VAL A 55 -23.08 -0.06 3.64
N ARG A 56 -23.29 1.17 4.12
CA ARG A 56 -22.82 2.41 3.48
C ARG A 56 -21.30 2.39 3.23
N ILE A 57 -20.51 1.98 4.23
CA ILE A 57 -19.05 1.83 4.08
C ILE A 57 -18.70 0.78 3.04
N ALA A 58 -19.35 -0.39 3.07
CA ALA A 58 -19.09 -1.47 2.13
C ALA A 58 -19.48 -1.09 0.69
N ASP A 59 -20.62 -0.43 0.50
CA ASP A 59 -21.10 0.03 -0.81
C ASP A 59 -20.13 1.06 -1.42
N LEU A 60 -19.61 1.99 -0.60
CA LEU A 60 -18.58 2.94 -1.03
C LEU A 60 -17.30 2.19 -1.47
N ILE A 61 -16.79 1.27 -0.65
CA ILE A 61 -15.60 0.47 -0.99
C ILE A 61 -15.85 -0.28 -2.30
N ALA A 62 -16.99 -0.95 -2.44
CA ALA A 62 -17.34 -1.72 -3.64
C ALA A 62 -17.45 -0.84 -4.88
N SER A 63 -17.97 0.39 -4.76
CA SER A 63 -18.18 1.31 -5.89
C SER A 63 -16.90 1.75 -6.58
N VAL A 64 -15.76 1.70 -5.88
CA VAL A 64 -14.46 2.11 -6.42
C VAL A 64 -13.54 0.93 -6.74
N GLU A 65 -13.98 -0.30 -6.50
CA GLU A 65 -13.31 -1.55 -6.88
C GLU A 65 -11.83 -1.61 -6.50
N PRO A 66 -11.44 -1.35 -5.21
CA PRO A 66 -10.04 -1.35 -4.81
C PRO A 66 -9.45 -2.77 -4.81
N ASP A 67 -8.14 -2.85 -5.00
CA ASP A 67 -7.37 -4.07 -4.80
C ASP A 67 -6.89 -4.22 -3.36
N LEU A 68 -6.57 -3.08 -2.73
CA LEU A 68 -6.08 -3.00 -1.35
C LEU A 68 -6.78 -1.84 -0.62
N VAL A 69 -7.25 -2.10 0.59
CA VAL A 69 -7.94 -1.10 1.43
C VAL A 69 -7.29 -1.07 2.80
N ALA A 70 -6.90 0.12 3.27
CA ALA A 70 -6.52 0.37 4.65
C ALA A 70 -7.65 1.12 5.36
N LEU A 71 -8.23 0.49 6.38
CA LEU A 71 -9.31 1.05 7.18
C LEU A 71 -8.80 1.38 8.58
N GLN A 72 -9.00 2.60 9.02
CA GLN A 72 -8.68 3.05 10.37
C GLN A 72 -9.95 3.10 11.20
N GLU A 73 -9.78 3.10 12.52
CA GLU A 73 -10.87 3.15 13.51
C GLU A 73 -11.88 2.00 13.38
N VAL A 74 -11.37 0.80 13.24
CA VAL A 74 -12.19 -0.41 13.11
C VAL A 74 -12.40 -1.06 14.48
N ASP A 75 -13.65 -1.36 14.83
CA ASP A 75 -14.01 -2.13 16.01
C ASP A 75 -14.13 -3.62 15.68
N SER A 76 -13.63 -4.47 16.57
CA SER A 76 -13.93 -5.90 16.58
C SER A 76 -14.67 -6.24 17.87
N VAL A 77 -15.96 -6.59 17.74
CA VAL A 77 -16.85 -7.03 18.85
C VAL A 77 -17.03 -6.01 19.98
N ALA A 78 -16.80 -4.71 19.72
CA ALA A 78 -16.99 -3.65 20.71
C ALA A 78 -18.48 -3.34 20.93
N ARG A 79 -18.86 -3.01 22.18
CA ARG A 79 -20.27 -2.72 22.51
C ARG A 79 -20.86 -1.52 21.77
N ARG A 80 -20.07 -0.44 21.54
CA ARG A 80 -20.56 0.76 20.85
C ARG A 80 -21.05 0.46 19.44
N THR A 81 -20.50 -0.57 18.80
CA THR A 81 -20.83 -1.01 17.44
C THR A 81 -21.67 -2.29 17.42
N GLY A 82 -22.41 -2.57 18.52
CA GLY A 82 -23.33 -3.71 18.61
C GLY A 82 -22.66 -5.08 18.68
N GLY A 83 -21.39 -5.16 19.02
CA GLY A 83 -20.64 -6.44 19.11
C GLY A 83 -20.32 -7.05 17.76
N VAL A 84 -20.29 -6.26 16.68
CA VAL A 84 -19.95 -6.72 15.33
C VAL A 84 -18.44 -6.76 15.16
N ASP A 85 -17.91 -7.81 14.51
CA ASP A 85 -16.58 -7.81 13.94
C ASP A 85 -16.61 -7.06 12.60
N GLN A 86 -16.29 -5.77 12.64
CA GLN A 86 -16.41 -4.87 11.48
C GLN A 86 -15.50 -5.28 10.33
N ALA A 87 -14.28 -5.75 10.63
CA ALA A 87 -13.35 -6.21 9.59
C ALA A 87 -13.91 -7.43 8.85
N ALA A 88 -14.43 -8.42 9.58
CA ALA A 88 -15.05 -9.61 8.99
C ALA A 88 -16.33 -9.27 8.21
N GLU A 89 -17.16 -8.37 8.74
CA GLU A 89 -18.42 -7.97 8.08
C GLU A 89 -18.15 -7.17 6.79
N LEU A 90 -17.19 -6.23 6.81
CA LEU A 90 -16.81 -5.49 5.61
C LEU A 90 -16.16 -6.41 4.56
N ALA A 91 -15.29 -7.34 4.97
CA ALA A 91 -14.73 -8.35 4.08
C ALA A 91 -15.81 -9.18 3.40
N ARG A 92 -16.79 -9.66 4.18
CA ARG A 92 -17.92 -10.44 3.66
C ARG A 92 -18.79 -9.66 2.66
N ARG A 93 -19.05 -8.38 2.94
CA ARG A 93 -19.90 -7.52 2.07
C ARG A 93 -19.20 -7.14 0.78
N THR A 94 -17.89 -6.87 0.84
CA THR A 94 -17.10 -6.44 -0.33
C THR A 94 -16.56 -7.62 -1.14
N GLY A 95 -16.55 -8.84 -0.59
CA GLY A 95 -15.94 -10.02 -1.21
C GLY A 95 -14.41 -9.99 -1.19
N LEU A 96 -13.81 -9.14 -0.36
CA LEU A 96 -12.37 -9.03 -0.19
C LEU A 96 -11.87 -9.90 0.98
N ASP A 97 -10.59 -10.28 0.99
CA ASP A 97 -9.96 -10.97 2.13
C ASP A 97 -9.60 -9.94 3.22
N GLY A 98 -10.16 -10.10 4.44
CA GLY A 98 -10.00 -9.16 5.55
C GLY A 98 -8.97 -9.60 6.57
N ARG A 99 -8.18 -8.63 7.08
CA ARG A 99 -7.30 -8.79 8.23
C ARG A 99 -7.54 -7.66 9.21
N PHE A 100 -7.56 -8.00 10.51
CA PHE A 100 -7.71 -7.05 11.61
C PHE A 100 -6.41 -6.93 12.40
N GLY A 101 -6.03 -5.69 12.75
CA GLY A 101 -4.90 -5.35 13.60
C GLY A 101 -5.38 -4.60 14.84
N SER A 102 -5.34 -5.25 16.01
CA SER A 102 -5.77 -4.64 17.27
C SER A 102 -4.74 -3.62 17.77
N PHE A 103 -5.21 -2.46 18.19
CA PHE A 103 -4.45 -1.50 19.00
C PHE A 103 -4.54 -1.85 20.46
N MET A 104 -5.76 -2.02 20.97
CA MET A 104 -6.05 -2.24 22.37
C MET A 104 -7.41 -2.94 22.60
N PRO A 105 -7.63 -3.54 23.78
CA PRO A 105 -8.97 -3.93 24.23
C PRO A 105 -9.88 -2.71 24.37
N TYR A 106 -11.10 -2.81 23.89
CA TYR A 106 -12.04 -1.70 23.92
C TYR A 106 -13.50 -2.19 24.09
N GLN A 107 -14.19 -1.71 25.10
CA GLN A 107 -15.62 -1.97 25.38
C GLN A 107 -16.05 -3.46 25.25
N GLY A 108 -15.23 -4.38 25.69
CA GLY A 108 -15.50 -5.82 25.67
C GLY A 108 -15.04 -6.54 24.39
N GLY A 109 -14.56 -5.81 23.41
CA GLY A 109 -13.91 -6.27 22.19
C GLY A 109 -12.53 -5.63 22.02
N SER A 110 -12.21 -5.22 20.79
CA SER A 110 -10.96 -4.55 20.44
C SER A 110 -11.23 -3.37 19.52
N TYR A 111 -10.36 -2.35 19.60
CA TYR A 111 -10.28 -1.24 18.67
C TYR A 111 -8.95 -1.30 17.91
N GLY A 112 -8.98 -0.96 16.63
CA GLY A 112 -7.80 -1.07 15.79
C GLY A 112 -8.02 -0.60 14.38
N MET A 113 -7.52 -1.39 13.44
CA MET A 113 -7.61 -1.13 12.02
C MET A 113 -7.82 -2.44 11.24
N ALA A 114 -8.19 -2.32 9.96
CA ALA A 114 -8.27 -3.46 9.06
C ALA A 114 -7.56 -3.19 7.73
N VAL A 115 -7.13 -4.26 7.09
CA VAL A 115 -6.76 -4.28 5.67
C VAL A 115 -7.68 -5.26 4.96
N LEU A 116 -8.28 -4.80 3.86
CA LEU A 116 -9.02 -5.67 2.94
C LEU A 116 -8.20 -5.82 1.65
N SER A 117 -8.21 -7.01 1.05
CA SER A 117 -7.42 -7.31 -0.14
C SER A 117 -8.19 -8.15 -1.15
N ARG A 118 -8.16 -7.74 -2.42
CA ARG A 118 -8.55 -8.56 -3.57
C ARG A 118 -7.43 -9.51 -3.97
N LEU A 119 -6.19 -9.11 -3.66
CA LEU A 119 -4.99 -9.86 -4.03
C LEU A 119 -4.71 -10.96 -3.01
N PRO A 120 -4.11 -12.10 -3.43
CA PRO A 120 -3.77 -13.18 -2.52
C PRO A 120 -2.84 -12.72 -1.40
N VAL A 121 -3.31 -12.79 -0.16
CA VAL A 121 -2.53 -12.47 1.04
C VAL A 121 -1.60 -13.65 1.36
N VAL A 122 -0.29 -13.40 1.41
CA VAL A 122 0.72 -14.41 1.74
C VAL A 122 1.24 -14.30 3.17
N GLU A 123 1.12 -13.12 3.78
CA GLU A 123 1.52 -12.85 5.16
C GLU A 123 0.73 -11.67 5.72
N ALA A 124 0.39 -11.71 7.01
CA ALA A 124 -0.17 -10.57 7.73
C ALA A 124 0.47 -10.48 9.12
N ARG A 125 0.90 -9.28 9.52
CA ARG A 125 1.55 -9.00 10.81
C ARG A 125 1.01 -7.71 11.40
N ASN A 126 0.60 -7.76 12.66
CA ASN A 126 0.25 -6.56 13.42
C ASN A 126 1.53 -6.06 14.13
N LEU A 127 2.14 -5.01 13.58
CA LEU A 127 3.40 -4.45 14.04
C LEU A 127 3.13 -3.46 15.17
N ARG A 128 3.54 -3.82 16.41
CA ARG A 128 3.38 -2.93 17.54
C ARG A 128 4.27 -1.70 17.38
N LEU A 129 3.68 -0.53 17.57
CA LEU A 129 4.38 0.75 17.59
C LEU A 129 4.66 1.18 19.04
N PRO A 130 5.58 2.13 19.28
CA PRO A 130 5.82 2.66 20.61
C PRO A 130 4.52 3.10 21.28
N ASP A 131 4.34 2.69 22.54
CA ASP A 131 3.18 3.09 23.33
C ASP A 131 3.26 4.58 23.67
N GLY A 132 2.12 5.25 23.59
CA GLY A 132 1.88 6.60 24.00
C GLY A 132 0.67 6.67 24.91
N GLU A 133 -0.09 7.76 24.84
CA GLU A 133 -1.36 7.88 25.60
C GLU A 133 -2.36 6.80 25.15
N GLU A 134 -2.35 6.46 23.85
CA GLU A 134 -3.15 5.39 23.30
C GLU A 134 -2.27 4.44 22.48
N PRO A 135 -2.34 3.13 22.74
CA PRO A 135 -1.57 2.15 21.97
C PRO A 135 -1.90 2.19 20.49
N ARG A 136 -0.86 2.05 19.64
CA ARG A 136 -0.98 1.96 18.20
C ARG A 136 -0.22 0.74 17.67
N SER A 137 -0.64 0.25 16.53
CA SER A 137 0.08 -0.71 15.71
C SER A 137 -0.12 -0.37 14.23
N ALA A 138 0.75 -0.91 13.37
CA ALA A 138 0.58 -0.88 11.94
C ALA A 138 0.23 -2.29 11.44
N LEU A 139 -0.76 -2.42 10.58
CA LEU A 139 -1.16 -3.71 10.01
C LEU A 139 -0.46 -3.91 8.67
N SER A 140 0.58 -4.73 8.68
CA SER A 140 1.37 -5.07 7.49
C SER A 140 0.81 -6.34 6.84
N VAL A 141 0.45 -6.24 5.57
CA VAL A 141 -0.02 -7.36 4.75
C VAL A 141 0.87 -7.48 3.52
N THR A 142 1.42 -8.65 3.29
CA THR A 142 2.16 -8.96 2.06
C THR A 142 1.24 -9.68 1.09
N VAL A 143 1.12 -9.16 -0.11
CA VAL A 143 0.30 -9.73 -1.18
C VAL A 143 1.14 -10.19 -2.36
N ARG A 144 0.56 -11.04 -3.20
CA ARG A 144 1.14 -11.45 -4.48
C ARG A 144 0.49 -10.69 -5.62
N LEU A 145 1.30 -10.00 -6.40
CA LEU A 145 0.83 -9.24 -7.57
C LEU A 145 0.37 -10.19 -8.70
N PRO A 146 -0.71 -9.84 -9.43
CA PRO A 146 -1.38 -10.77 -10.32
C PRO A 146 -0.58 -11.13 -11.58
N ASN A 147 0.11 -10.17 -12.20
CA ASN A 147 0.80 -10.39 -13.46
C ASN A 147 2.25 -10.86 -13.25
N SER A 148 2.95 -10.23 -12.31
CA SER A 148 4.37 -10.52 -12.05
C SER A 148 4.58 -11.67 -11.08
N GLY A 149 3.59 -11.97 -10.22
CA GLY A 149 3.76 -12.87 -9.08
C GLY A 149 4.68 -12.32 -7.99
N ALA A 150 5.17 -11.09 -8.14
CA ALA A 150 6.05 -10.44 -7.16
C ALA A 150 5.31 -10.18 -5.83
N ARG A 151 6.09 -10.04 -4.75
CA ARG A 151 5.54 -9.66 -3.46
C ARG A 151 5.51 -8.14 -3.33
N LEU A 152 4.38 -7.62 -2.84
CA LEU A 152 4.19 -6.24 -2.45
C LEU A 152 3.75 -6.21 -0.99
N ARG A 153 4.33 -5.32 -0.19
CA ARG A 153 3.86 -5.05 1.17
C ARG A 153 2.91 -3.87 1.15
N PHE A 154 1.75 -4.07 1.75
CA PHE A 154 0.76 -3.02 2.00
C PHE A 154 0.61 -2.85 3.52
N VAL A 155 0.74 -1.64 4.00
CA VAL A 155 0.71 -1.35 5.44
C VAL A 155 -0.35 -0.30 5.71
N GLY A 156 -1.36 -0.67 6.48
CA GLY A 156 -2.30 0.28 7.04
C GLY A 156 -1.70 0.92 8.30
N ILE A 157 -1.93 2.21 8.48
CA ILE A 157 -1.51 2.96 9.67
C ILE A 157 -2.62 3.88 10.18
N HIS A 158 -2.54 4.19 11.47
CA HIS A 158 -3.24 5.29 12.12
C HIS A 158 -2.32 5.80 13.22
N PHE A 159 -1.54 6.85 12.93
CA PHE A 159 -0.64 7.44 13.90
C PHE A 159 -1.41 8.20 14.98
N TYR A 160 -0.79 8.33 16.16
CA TYR A 160 -1.43 9.06 17.25
C TYR A 160 -1.38 10.58 17.05
N ARG A 161 -2.12 11.33 17.86
CA ARG A 161 -2.37 12.77 17.62
C ARG A 161 -1.24 13.71 18.01
N THR A 162 -0.27 13.29 18.82
CA THR A 162 0.85 14.17 19.23
C THR A 162 2.05 14.02 18.30
N ASP A 163 2.76 15.13 18.01
CA ASP A 163 3.93 15.12 17.12
C ASP A 163 5.02 14.17 17.61
N ALA A 164 5.30 14.17 18.92
CA ALA A 164 6.33 13.30 19.50
C ALA A 164 6.02 11.81 19.33
N GLU A 165 4.75 11.41 19.45
CA GLU A 165 4.35 10.02 19.27
C GLU A 165 4.35 9.64 17.80
N ARG A 166 3.85 10.49 16.91
CA ARG A 166 3.87 10.25 15.45
C ARG A 166 5.25 9.98 14.92
N ILE A 167 6.22 10.82 15.26
CA ILE A 167 7.60 10.65 14.77
C ILE A 167 8.25 9.39 15.37
N ALA A 168 7.99 9.07 16.64
CA ALA A 168 8.48 7.84 17.26
C ALA A 168 7.85 6.59 16.61
N GLN A 169 6.55 6.64 16.32
CA GLN A 169 5.82 5.56 15.66
C GLN A 169 6.29 5.37 14.21
N ALA A 170 6.51 6.44 13.45
CA ALA A 170 7.01 6.38 12.08
C ALA A 170 8.42 5.74 12.04
N ARG A 171 9.36 6.20 12.87
CA ARG A 171 10.72 5.63 12.94
C ARG A 171 10.72 4.16 13.32
N SER A 172 9.96 3.79 14.35
CA SER A 172 9.85 2.39 14.76
C SER A 172 9.24 1.50 13.68
N LEU A 173 8.26 2.03 12.92
CA LEU A 173 7.69 1.31 11.79
C LEU A 173 8.74 1.08 10.69
N GLU A 174 9.50 2.12 10.34
CA GLU A 174 10.56 2.02 9.33
C GLU A 174 11.61 0.98 9.72
N ASP A 175 12.10 0.99 10.96
CA ASP A 175 13.05 0.00 11.49
C ASP A 175 12.52 -1.43 11.36
N GLN A 176 11.22 -1.66 11.66
CA GLN A 176 10.60 -2.97 11.54
C GLN A 176 10.43 -3.42 10.07
N LEU A 177 10.20 -2.48 9.15
CA LEU A 177 10.03 -2.78 7.72
C LEU A 177 11.37 -3.03 7.01
N GLU A 178 12.48 -2.49 7.52
CA GLU A 178 13.83 -2.72 6.97
C GLU A 178 14.34 -4.13 7.15
N ALA A 179 13.81 -4.87 8.13
CA ALA A 179 14.18 -6.25 8.40
C ALA A 179 13.86 -7.21 7.21
N ASP A 180 12.90 -6.87 6.36
CA ASP A 180 12.56 -7.60 5.13
C ASP A 180 12.17 -6.57 4.03
N PRO A 181 13.13 -6.05 3.26
CA PRO A 181 12.88 -4.98 2.31
C PRO A 181 12.07 -5.49 1.12
N LEU A 182 10.83 -5.04 1.05
CA LEU A 182 9.91 -5.25 -0.07
C LEU A 182 9.46 -3.88 -0.61
N PRO A 183 9.08 -3.79 -1.89
CA PRO A 183 8.27 -2.68 -2.35
C PRO A 183 7.07 -2.53 -1.40
N THR A 184 6.90 -1.34 -0.85
CA THR A 184 5.93 -1.09 0.23
C THR A 184 5.08 0.12 -0.09
N VAL A 185 3.77 -0.02 0.07
CA VAL A 185 2.80 1.07 0.10
C VAL A 185 2.28 1.19 1.54
N LEU A 186 2.38 2.38 2.10
CA LEU A 186 1.87 2.74 3.41
C LEU A 186 0.66 3.66 3.22
N ALA A 187 -0.47 3.37 3.82
CA ALA A 187 -1.71 4.09 3.60
C ALA A 187 -2.51 4.25 4.90
N GLY A 188 -3.16 5.40 5.08
CA GLY A 188 -4.06 5.64 6.20
C GLY A 188 -4.04 7.05 6.74
N ASP A 189 -4.45 7.18 8.00
CA ASP A 189 -4.51 8.43 8.75
C ASP A 189 -3.17 8.68 9.46
N PHE A 190 -2.45 9.68 8.97
CA PHE A 190 -1.18 10.11 9.56
C PHE A 190 -1.36 11.11 10.71
N ASN A 191 -2.59 11.58 10.93
CA ASN A 191 -2.89 12.65 11.88
C ASN A 191 -1.98 13.89 11.74
N SER A 192 -1.45 14.12 10.55
CA SER A 192 -0.38 15.08 10.28
C SER A 192 -0.64 15.81 8.97
N ARG A 193 -0.39 17.11 8.96
CA ARG A 193 -0.48 17.93 7.74
C ARG A 193 0.84 17.91 6.96
N PRO A 194 0.82 18.24 5.66
CA PRO A 194 2.04 18.51 4.91
C PRO A 194 2.92 19.55 5.65
N GLY A 195 4.23 19.34 5.65
CA GLY A 195 5.20 20.21 6.34
C GLY A 195 5.28 19.99 7.86
N SER A 196 4.59 18.98 8.42
CA SER A 196 4.82 18.54 9.79
C SER A 196 6.09 17.70 9.90
N GLU A 197 6.68 17.62 11.12
CA GLU A 197 7.94 16.87 11.35
C GLU A 197 7.87 15.43 10.83
N VAL A 198 6.75 14.72 11.06
CA VAL A 198 6.62 13.32 10.61
C VAL A 198 6.48 13.23 9.09
N MET A 199 5.76 14.15 8.44
CA MET A 199 5.63 14.13 6.97
C MET A 199 6.93 14.51 6.28
N ASP A 200 7.68 15.48 6.81
CA ASP A 200 9.01 15.85 6.33
C ASP A 200 10.02 14.71 6.53
N HIS A 201 9.94 14.00 7.67
CA HIS A 201 10.75 12.81 7.93
C HIS A 201 10.45 11.70 6.90
N LEU A 202 9.18 11.38 6.68
CA LEU A 202 8.79 10.35 5.71
C LEU A 202 9.17 10.75 4.27
N ALA A 203 9.01 12.01 3.88
CA ALA A 203 9.41 12.50 2.56
C ALA A 203 10.92 12.33 2.28
N GLY A 204 11.75 12.17 3.31
CA GLY A 204 13.17 11.85 3.19
C GLY A 204 13.48 10.45 2.67
N GLY A 205 12.56 9.49 2.83
CA GLY A 205 12.74 8.08 2.44
C GLY A 205 11.57 7.46 1.66
N TRP A 206 10.44 8.15 1.60
CA TRP A 206 9.23 7.71 0.91
C TRP A 206 8.80 8.71 -0.14
N THR A 207 8.15 8.22 -1.18
CA THR A 207 7.43 9.08 -2.11
C THR A 207 6.01 9.27 -1.58
N VAL A 208 5.67 10.49 -1.22
CA VAL A 208 4.31 10.88 -0.84
C VAL A 208 3.50 11.10 -2.12
N VAL A 209 2.33 10.49 -2.22
CA VAL A 209 1.42 10.75 -3.33
C VAL A 209 0.84 12.15 -3.15
N GLU A 210 1.17 13.04 -4.06
CA GLU A 210 0.63 14.39 -4.08
C GLU A 210 -0.84 14.34 -4.54
N LYS A 211 -1.71 14.97 -3.76
CA LYS A 211 -3.11 15.18 -4.12
C LYS A 211 -3.28 16.54 -4.79
N GLY A 212 -4.21 16.62 -5.72
CA GLY A 212 -4.51 17.86 -6.43
C GLY A 212 -5.10 18.95 -5.53
N PRO A 213 -5.81 19.93 -6.10
CA PRO A 213 -6.36 21.06 -5.34
C PRO A 213 -7.39 20.67 -4.27
N ASP A 214 -8.01 19.50 -4.41
CA ASP A 214 -9.03 18.98 -3.47
C ASP A 214 -8.41 17.96 -2.49
N ALA A 215 -7.22 18.27 -1.97
CA ALA A 215 -6.40 17.37 -1.14
C ALA A 215 -6.94 17.12 0.27
N PHE A 216 -7.87 17.93 0.75
CA PHE A 216 -8.33 17.88 2.13
C PHE A 216 -9.25 16.68 2.38
N THR A 217 -8.97 15.97 3.49
CA THR A 217 -9.67 14.73 3.86
C THR A 217 -10.51 14.85 5.12
N PHE A 218 -10.26 15.88 5.95
CA PHE A 218 -10.91 16.05 7.24
C PHE A 218 -11.25 17.53 7.51
N PRO A 219 -12.39 17.85 8.20
CA PRO A 219 -13.53 16.96 8.41
C PRO A 219 -14.33 16.73 7.12
N SER A 220 -14.97 15.57 6.95
CA SER A 220 -15.59 15.15 5.69
C SER A 220 -16.61 16.14 5.11
N TRP A 221 -17.38 16.82 5.98
CA TRP A 221 -18.47 17.74 5.58
C TRP A 221 -18.00 19.14 5.17
N ALA A 222 -16.80 19.55 5.62
CA ALA A 222 -16.19 20.84 5.30
C ALA A 222 -14.66 20.72 5.40
N PRO A 223 -14.01 19.99 4.49
CA PRO A 223 -12.62 19.61 4.65
C PRO A 223 -11.68 20.82 4.53
N ASP A 224 -10.78 20.94 5.52
CA ASP A 224 -9.76 21.98 5.61
C ASP A 224 -8.40 21.44 6.08
N HIS A 225 -8.31 20.10 6.26
CA HIS A 225 -7.11 19.39 6.66
C HIS A 225 -6.80 18.25 5.69
N GLU A 226 -5.55 18.14 5.32
CA GLU A 226 -4.99 16.98 4.63
C GLU A 226 -4.21 16.16 5.66
N ILE A 227 -4.77 15.00 6.09
CA ILE A 227 -4.17 14.15 7.12
C ILE A 227 -4.16 12.67 6.76
N ASP A 228 -4.84 12.27 5.69
CA ASP A 228 -4.83 10.91 5.15
C ASP A 228 -3.97 10.85 3.91
N PHE A 229 -3.04 9.89 3.85
CA PHE A 229 -2.07 9.79 2.76
C PHE A 229 -1.85 8.36 2.29
N VAL A 230 -1.31 8.27 1.07
CA VAL A 230 -0.65 7.09 0.53
C VAL A 230 0.81 7.47 0.27
N VAL A 231 1.75 6.69 0.81
CA VAL A 231 3.17 6.87 0.59
C VAL A 231 3.81 5.54 0.19
N MET A 232 4.91 5.56 -0.55
CA MET A 232 5.49 4.35 -1.13
C MET A 232 7.01 4.40 -1.19
N ARG A 233 7.65 3.22 -1.09
CA ARG A 233 9.10 3.05 -1.25
C ARG A 233 9.47 1.68 -1.83
N PRO A 234 10.59 1.53 -2.59
CA PRO A 234 11.36 2.64 -3.16
C PRO A 234 10.56 3.34 -4.26
N GLY A 235 10.66 4.67 -4.33
CA GLY A 235 9.89 5.49 -5.27
C GLY A 235 9.94 5.03 -6.74
N PRO A 236 11.11 4.70 -7.31
CA PRO A 236 11.23 4.30 -8.72
C PRO A 236 10.46 3.02 -9.11
N VAL A 237 10.05 2.20 -8.13
CA VAL A 237 9.24 0.99 -8.38
C VAL A 237 7.79 1.34 -8.67
N PHE A 238 7.36 2.55 -8.28
CA PHE A 238 5.97 2.95 -8.38
C PHE A 238 5.78 4.11 -9.36
N GLU A 239 4.63 4.12 -10.02
CA GLU A 239 4.15 5.24 -10.81
C GLU A 239 2.69 5.50 -10.44
N VAL A 240 2.38 6.73 -10.09
CA VAL A 240 1.01 7.17 -9.80
C VAL A 240 0.31 7.44 -11.13
N LEU A 241 -0.78 6.72 -11.41
CA LEU A 241 -1.60 6.93 -12.60
C LEU A 241 -2.72 7.93 -12.34
N ALA A 242 -3.33 7.84 -11.16
CA ALA A 242 -4.41 8.72 -10.73
C ALA A 242 -4.47 8.76 -9.20
N GLU A 243 -4.96 9.87 -8.68
CA GLU A 243 -5.30 10.03 -7.27
C GLU A 243 -6.62 10.81 -7.14
N ARG A 244 -7.36 10.56 -6.08
CA ARG A 244 -8.61 11.26 -5.79
C ARG A 244 -8.93 11.21 -4.31
N VAL A 245 -9.36 12.33 -3.75
CA VAL A 245 -10.13 12.36 -2.52
C VAL A 245 -11.61 12.22 -2.92
N LEU A 246 -12.30 11.22 -2.39
CA LEU A 246 -13.69 10.97 -2.73
C LEU A 246 -14.59 11.93 -1.97
N ASP A 247 -15.56 12.54 -2.64
CA ASP A 247 -16.53 13.44 -2.03
C ASP A 247 -17.61 12.64 -1.28
N GLU A 248 -17.26 12.21 -0.07
CA GLU A 248 -18.16 11.47 0.83
C GLU A 248 -18.29 12.23 2.16
N PRO A 249 -19.31 13.06 2.33
CA PRO A 249 -19.43 13.92 3.49
C PRO A 249 -20.13 13.28 4.70
N VAL A 250 -20.69 12.07 4.57
CA VAL A 250 -21.63 11.51 5.57
C VAL A 250 -21.15 10.22 6.20
N ALA A 251 -20.55 9.32 5.44
CA ALA A 251 -20.29 7.94 5.89
C ALA A 251 -19.22 7.84 6.99
N SER A 252 -18.36 8.86 7.14
CA SER A 252 -17.36 9.02 8.19
C SER A 252 -17.08 10.52 8.40
N ASP A 253 -16.29 10.87 9.41
CA ASP A 253 -15.75 12.22 9.59
C ASP A 253 -14.49 12.46 8.73
N HIS A 254 -13.95 11.45 8.05
CA HIS A 254 -12.91 11.55 7.03
C HIS A 254 -13.44 11.30 5.62
N ARG A 255 -12.75 11.84 4.61
CA ARG A 255 -12.95 11.49 3.19
C ARG A 255 -11.95 10.44 2.75
N PRO A 256 -12.37 9.43 1.96
CA PRO A 256 -11.48 8.39 1.46
C PRO A 256 -10.45 8.93 0.45
N VAL A 257 -9.23 8.39 0.47
CA VAL A 257 -8.18 8.66 -0.51
C VAL A 257 -8.01 7.44 -1.41
N LEU A 258 -8.20 7.62 -2.72
CA LEU A 258 -8.07 6.57 -3.73
C LEU A 258 -6.88 6.86 -4.63
N VAL A 259 -6.01 5.85 -4.83
CA VAL A 259 -4.80 5.98 -5.66
C VAL A 259 -4.67 4.77 -6.58
N ASP A 260 -4.47 5.02 -7.87
CA ASP A 260 -4.13 4.00 -8.87
C ASP A 260 -2.60 4.03 -9.11
N LEU A 261 -1.94 2.88 -8.92
CA LEU A 261 -0.49 2.72 -9.01
C LEU A 261 -0.11 1.66 -10.04
N VAL A 262 0.93 1.95 -10.83
CA VAL A 262 1.70 0.91 -11.51
C VAL A 262 2.84 0.48 -10.61
N VAL A 263 3.03 -0.85 -10.45
CA VAL A 263 4.16 -1.44 -9.77
C VAL A 263 5.11 -1.99 -10.82
N ARG A 264 6.29 -1.37 -10.94
CA ARG A 264 7.35 -1.74 -11.87
C ARG A 264 8.29 -2.78 -11.24
N ARG A 265 9.02 -3.48 -12.08
CA ARG A 265 10.08 -4.41 -11.66
C ARG A 265 11.44 -3.72 -11.63
#